data_95f69649173a30259e4a0925119607cd
#
_entry.id   95f69649173a30259e4a0925119607cd
#
_cell.length_a   1.000
_cell.length_b   1.000
_cell.length_c   1.000
_cell.angle_alpha   90.00
_cell.angle_beta   90.00
_cell.angle_gamma   90.00
#
_symmetry.space_group_name_H-M   'P 1'
#
loop_
_entity.id
_entity.type
_entity.pdbx_description
1 polymer ?
#
loop_
_entity_poly.entity_id
_entity_poly.type
_entity_poly.pdbx_seq_one_letter_code
_entity_poly.pdbx_strand_id
1 'polypeptide(L)'
;MAVVAAVGGGLTSCAGDGAESTSAARGGSSAQQAGSMSSKSTAGSPSKSSKSGASAGRVTIGASGDLLTHVAVRRSAEAYAGSAGHYDFRPMFAKVAPLIAKSDISICHMETPLTSTNTNLSQPGVLVFNTPHELADAVKDAGYDGCDFASNHTWDRGLAGLQDTIKVFDTAGVKLAAPGGSATTPRLVTTYDVNGVKVAHLAFTYTIYNDWGPNTKVPPEAPWLGESLWPAVNSEGIIRDAKQAKADGADFVVVSMHWGQEYVDDPTEDQTRVATALLQSPDVDLILGTHVHRVQPCSVINGKYVFYGLGNFLSNQSPSVDASLIPQTQEGVHVTVTLERDASGKVISSATYQPTKVNLAGHVITPATASSNPTTFDRVTKTLQMLGNCPLDGKVATSHPSSLE
;
A
#
# COMPACT_ATOMS: atom_id res chain seq x y z
N MET A 1 -25.43 12.94 -21.53
CA MET A 1 -26.00 14.27 -21.81
C MET A 1 -26.31 14.93 -20.50
N ALA A 2 -25.49 15.83 -20.03
CA ALA A 2 -25.84 16.80 -19.01
C ALA A 2 -24.97 18.03 -19.24
N VAL A 3 -25.65 19.18 -19.25
CA VAL A 3 -25.28 20.47 -19.80
C VAL A 3 -24.33 21.21 -18.86
N VAL A 4 -23.25 21.75 -19.43
CA VAL A 4 -22.36 22.73 -18.83
C VAL A 4 -23.02 24.10 -18.84
N ALA A 5 -23.05 24.78 -17.69
CA ALA A 5 -23.30 26.20 -17.61
C ALA A 5 -22.08 26.91 -17.02
N ALA A 6 -21.43 27.69 -17.87
CA ALA A 6 -20.39 28.64 -17.48
C ALA A 6 -21.05 29.98 -17.10
N VAL A 7 -20.61 30.57 -15.99
CA VAL A 7 -20.83 31.98 -15.66
C VAL A 7 -19.50 32.63 -15.34
N GLY A 8 -19.13 33.59 -16.15
CA GLY A 8 -17.96 34.44 -15.95
C GLY A 8 -18.35 35.75 -15.26
N GLY A 9 -17.36 36.47 -14.79
CA GLY A 9 -17.34 37.82 -14.27
C GLY A 9 -16.45 37.90 -13.04
N GLY A 10 -15.49 38.75 -12.88
CA GLY A 10 -15.12 40.00 -13.40
C GLY A 10 -14.05 40.53 -12.42
N LEU A 11 -12.96 41.01 -12.95
CA LEU A 11 -11.82 41.67 -12.28
C LEU A 11 -12.21 42.93 -11.54
N THR A 12 -11.66 43.16 -10.35
CA THR A 12 -11.30 44.54 -9.95
C THR A 12 -10.03 44.51 -9.08
N SER A 13 -9.07 45.25 -9.57
CA SER A 13 -7.81 45.63 -8.96
C SER A 13 -8.01 46.73 -7.94
N CYS A 14 -7.30 46.73 -6.81
CA CYS A 14 -6.86 47.96 -6.14
C CYS A 14 -5.52 47.70 -5.47
N ALA A 15 -4.54 48.52 -5.85
CA ALA A 15 -3.24 48.70 -5.26
C ALA A 15 -3.32 49.66 -4.06
N GLY A 16 -2.39 49.58 -3.13
CA GLY A 16 -2.22 50.53 -2.03
C GLY A 16 -0.95 50.26 -1.28
N ASP A 17 -0.03 51.21 -1.44
CA ASP A 17 1.34 51.31 -0.97
C ASP A 17 1.53 51.35 0.56
N GLY A 18 2.73 50.92 1.00
CA GLY A 18 3.62 51.81 1.77
C GLY A 18 3.87 51.54 3.25
N ALA A 19 5.07 51.25 3.55
CA ALA A 19 6.02 51.90 4.44
C ALA A 19 6.77 50.99 5.43
N GLU A 20 8.06 51.08 5.28
CA GLU A 20 9.13 50.62 6.19
C GLU A 20 9.03 51.24 7.57
N SER A 21 9.52 50.54 8.59
CA SER A 21 10.46 51.18 9.54
C SER A 21 11.25 50.12 10.34
N THR A 22 12.52 50.39 10.35
CA THR A 22 13.66 49.77 11.06
C THR A 22 13.70 50.10 12.56
N SER A 23 14.26 49.19 13.38
CA SER A 23 15.41 49.37 14.31
C SER A 23 15.38 48.28 15.39
N ALA A 24 16.35 47.50 15.49
CA ALA A 24 17.65 47.50 16.16
C ALA A 24 17.61 47.44 17.70
N ALA A 25 18.18 46.36 18.21
CA ALA A 25 19.27 46.18 19.14
C ALA A 25 19.02 45.88 20.63
N ARG A 26 19.71 44.78 21.02
CA ARG A 26 20.44 44.51 22.30
C ARG A 26 19.59 44.28 23.55
N GLY A 27 19.84 43.27 24.32
CA GLY A 27 20.95 42.59 24.87
C GLY A 27 20.57 41.91 26.16
N GLY A 28 21.26 40.88 26.54
CA GLY A 28 21.65 40.62 27.90
C GLY A 28 20.97 39.50 28.69
N SER A 29 21.64 38.36 28.70
CA SER A 29 22.16 37.64 29.90
C SER A 29 21.22 36.92 30.88
N SER A 30 21.42 35.62 30.90
CA SER A 30 21.64 34.68 32.04
C SER A 30 20.55 34.52 33.12
N ALA A 31 20.09 33.28 33.31
CA ALA A 31 20.45 32.33 34.37
C ALA A 31 19.34 31.34 34.72
N GLN A 32 19.67 30.07 34.55
CA GLN A 32 19.54 28.93 35.49
C GLN A 32 18.21 28.55 36.13
N GLN A 33 17.97 27.24 35.89
CA GLN A 33 17.46 26.18 36.79
C GLN A 33 15.96 26.11 36.98
N ALA A 34 15.31 24.99 36.73
CA ALA A 34 15.41 23.67 37.33
C ALA A 34 14.45 22.68 36.63
N GLY A 35 14.86 21.45 36.58
CA GLY A 35 14.23 20.36 35.90
C GLY A 35 12.84 19.97 36.43
N SER A 36 12.10 19.45 35.49
CA SER A 36 11.07 18.44 35.75
C SER A 36 11.17 17.40 34.60
N MET A 37 11.71 16.25 34.95
CA MET A 37 11.71 15.08 34.08
C MET A 37 10.28 14.54 34.00
N SER A 38 9.60 14.84 32.92
CA SER A 38 8.40 14.08 32.51
C SER A 38 8.89 12.95 31.60
N SER A 39 8.87 11.74 32.15
CA SER A 39 9.14 10.51 31.42
C SER A 39 8.07 10.32 30.35
N LYS A 40 8.36 10.66 29.09
CA LYS A 40 7.63 10.16 27.93
C LYS A 40 7.89 8.66 27.85
N SER A 41 6.90 7.86 28.15
CA SER A 41 6.85 6.46 27.79
C SER A 41 6.83 6.38 26.26
N THR A 42 7.96 6.13 25.66
CA THR A 42 8.05 5.67 24.26
C THR A 42 7.46 4.28 24.25
N ALA A 43 6.27 4.14 23.69
CA ALA A 43 5.76 2.84 23.25
C ALA A 43 6.78 2.34 22.20
N GLY A 44 7.57 1.33 22.56
CA GLY A 44 8.55 0.75 21.67
C GLY A 44 7.86 0.15 20.46
N SER A 45 8.29 0.52 19.25
CA SER A 45 7.95 -0.20 18.02
C SER A 45 8.22 -1.69 18.26
N PRO A 46 7.38 -2.61 17.79
CA PRO A 46 7.63 -4.02 17.92
C PRO A 46 8.89 -4.37 17.12
N SER A 47 10.02 -4.51 17.81
CA SER A 47 11.27 -4.97 17.22
C SER A 47 11.01 -6.38 16.70
N LYS A 48 11.20 -6.60 15.38
CA LYS A 48 11.23 -7.96 14.82
C LYS A 48 12.35 -8.73 15.54
N SER A 49 11.98 -9.64 16.41
CA SER A 49 12.90 -10.57 17.04
C SER A 49 13.64 -11.32 15.93
N SER A 50 14.95 -11.41 16.00
CA SER A 50 15.74 -12.24 15.09
C SER A 50 15.23 -13.68 15.18
N LYS A 51 14.45 -14.09 14.17
CA LYS A 51 13.92 -15.45 14.08
C LYS A 51 15.08 -16.38 13.72
N SER A 52 15.60 -17.11 14.72
CA SER A 52 16.50 -18.22 14.51
C SER A 52 15.69 -19.37 13.88
N GLY A 53 16.03 -19.75 12.64
CA GLY A 53 15.53 -20.98 12.04
C GLY A 53 14.99 -20.91 10.61
N ALA A 54 15.39 -19.93 9.79
CA ALA A 54 15.12 -20.00 8.36
C ALA A 54 15.98 -21.11 7.75
N SER A 55 15.36 -22.15 7.17
CA SER A 55 16.07 -23.07 6.29
C SER A 55 16.55 -22.30 5.07
N ALA A 56 17.76 -22.58 4.60
CA ALA A 56 18.29 -21.93 3.40
C ALA A 56 17.28 -22.05 2.25
N GLY A 57 16.88 -20.91 1.65
CA GLY A 57 15.96 -20.87 0.51
C GLY A 57 14.47 -20.76 0.84
N ARG A 58 14.08 -20.38 2.08
CA ARG A 58 12.68 -20.17 2.48
C ARG A 58 12.45 -18.76 3.00
N VAL A 59 11.33 -18.12 2.59
CA VAL A 59 10.91 -16.80 3.06
C VAL A 59 9.38 -16.72 3.15
N THR A 60 8.87 -15.95 4.10
CA THR A 60 7.44 -15.62 4.23
C THR A 60 7.17 -14.17 3.82
N ILE A 61 6.21 -13.99 2.90
CA ILE A 61 5.78 -12.69 2.39
C ILE A 61 4.38 -12.38 2.95
N GLY A 62 4.26 -11.35 3.78
CA GLY A 62 2.99 -10.78 4.19
C GLY A 62 2.57 -9.69 3.21
N ALA A 63 1.29 -9.62 2.85
CA ALA A 63 0.78 -8.55 1.99
C ALA A 63 -0.62 -8.10 2.39
N SER A 64 -0.87 -6.81 2.24
CA SER A 64 -2.17 -6.18 2.48
C SER A 64 -2.58 -5.31 1.29
N GLY A 65 -3.88 -5.08 1.13
CA GLY A 65 -4.43 -4.30 0.02
C GLY A 65 -4.30 -2.79 0.19
N ASP A 66 -5.27 -2.09 -0.37
CA ASP A 66 -5.22 -0.65 -0.65
C ASP A 66 -5.14 0.20 0.63
N LEU A 67 -4.12 1.06 0.72
CA LEU A 67 -4.04 2.18 1.64
C LEU A 67 -4.52 3.43 0.89
N LEU A 68 -5.82 3.68 0.94
CA LEU A 68 -6.52 4.75 0.22
C LEU A 68 -6.95 5.85 1.20
N THR A 69 -6.15 6.92 1.28
CA THR A 69 -6.29 7.95 2.31
C THR A 69 -7.25 9.06 1.91
N HIS A 70 -8.54 8.80 2.04
CA HIS A 70 -9.57 9.83 1.91
C HIS A 70 -9.43 10.91 2.99
N VAL A 71 -10.05 12.08 2.76
CA VAL A 71 -10.05 13.21 3.72
C VAL A 71 -10.53 12.79 5.12
N ALA A 72 -11.49 11.88 5.23
CA ALA A 72 -11.99 11.40 6.52
C ALA A 72 -10.93 10.56 7.28
N VAL A 73 -10.13 9.75 6.57
CA VAL A 73 -8.99 9.02 7.16
C VAL A 73 -7.97 10.01 7.71
N ARG A 74 -7.60 11.03 6.93
CA ARG A 74 -6.68 12.09 7.37
C ARG A 74 -7.20 12.84 8.59
N ARG A 75 -8.51 13.17 8.63
CA ARG A 75 -9.13 13.82 9.79
C ARG A 75 -9.07 12.96 11.06
N SER A 76 -9.21 11.65 10.91
CA SER A 76 -9.02 10.72 12.05
C SER A 76 -7.56 10.74 12.54
N ALA A 77 -6.58 10.80 11.62
CA ALA A 77 -5.17 10.93 11.99
C ALA A 77 -4.87 12.26 12.70
N GLU A 78 -5.48 13.36 12.25
CA GLU A 78 -5.38 14.66 12.92
C GLU A 78 -5.99 14.63 14.33
N ALA A 79 -7.15 13.98 14.48
CA ALA A 79 -7.77 13.78 15.80
C ALA A 79 -6.90 12.95 16.75
N TYR A 80 -6.23 11.92 16.26
CA TYR A 80 -5.27 11.13 17.05
C TYR A 80 -4.02 11.92 17.44
N ALA A 81 -3.54 12.82 16.61
CA ALA A 81 -2.43 13.70 16.94
C ALA A 81 -2.80 14.77 17.99
N GLY A 82 -4.09 15.08 18.15
CA GLY A 82 -4.61 16.02 19.14
C GLY A 82 -4.28 17.50 18.85
N SER A 83 -3.74 17.82 17.69
CA SER A 83 -3.41 19.19 17.26
C SER A 83 -3.59 19.37 15.76
N ALA A 84 -4.14 20.51 15.35
CA ALA A 84 -4.40 20.83 13.96
C ALA A 84 -3.10 20.84 13.14
N GLY A 85 -3.15 20.27 11.93
CA GLY A 85 -2.02 20.20 11.01
C GLY A 85 -0.96 19.15 11.38
N HIS A 86 -1.17 18.36 12.42
CA HIS A 86 -0.36 17.21 12.80
C HIS A 86 -1.16 15.92 12.63
N TYR A 87 -0.51 14.83 12.27
CA TYR A 87 -1.18 13.59 11.94
C TYR A 87 -0.54 12.39 12.65
N ASP A 88 -1.36 11.48 13.18
CA ASP A 88 -0.91 10.20 13.73
C ASP A 88 -1.79 9.07 13.18
N PHE A 89 -1.25 8.31 12.24
CA PHE A 89 -1.94 7.16 11.65
C PHE A 89 -1.71 5.86 12.43
N ARG A 90 -0.78 5.81 13.39
CA ARG A 90 -0.40 4.59 14.14
C ARG A 90 -1.58 3.91 14.84
N PRO A 91 -2.53 4.64 15.48
CA PRO A 91 -3.67 4.00 16.11
C PRO A 91 -4.55 3.19 15.14
N MET A 92 -4.56 3.54 13.83
CA MET A 92 -5.33 2.82 12.83
C MET A 92 -4.79 1.41 12.58
N PHE A 93 -3.48 1.20 12.72
CA PHE A 93 -2.79 -0.07 12.50
C PHE A 93 -2.60 -0.90 13.78
N ALA A 94 -2.84 -0.33 14.97
CA ALA A 94 -2.47 -0.94 16.25
C ALA A 94 -2.96 -2.38 16.42
N LYS A 95 -4.16 -2.72 15.92
CA LYS A 95 -4.73 -4.07 16.05
C LYS A 95 -4.21 -5.07 15.01
N VAL A 96 -3.64 -4.60 13.91
CA VAL A 96 -3.11 -5.44 12.83
C VAL A 96 -1.59 -5.46 12.79
N ALA A 97 -0.90 -4.56 13.46
CA ALA A 97 0.55 -4.53 13.55
C ALA A 97 1.16 -5.89 13.99
N PRO A 98 0.62 -6.61 15.00
CA PRO A 98 1.13 -7.94 15.35
C PRO A 98 0.96 -8.98 14.23
N LEU A 99 -0.02 -8.82 13.35
CA LEU A 99 -0.24 -9.68 12.20
C LEU A 99 0.80 -9.37 11.11
N ILE A 100 0.96 -8.09 10.78
CA ILE A 100 1.91 -7.60 9.77
C ILE A 100 3.34 -8.01 10.11
N ALA A 101 3.75 -7.83 11.37
CA ALA A 101 5.11 -8.11 11.84
C ALA A 101 5.50 -9.61 11.86
N LYS A 102 4.56 -10.54 11.59
CA LYS A 102 4.85 -11.99 11.64
C LYS A 102 5.65 -12.50 10.45
N SER A 103 5.51 -11.88 9.29
CA SER A 103 6.17 -12.29 8.06
C SER A 103 7.62 -11.79 8.04
N ASP A 104 8.48 -12.50 7.32
CA ASP A 104 9.88 -12.09 7.13
C ASP A 104 9.96 -10.78 6.34
N ILE A 105 9.08 -10.64 5.32
CA ILE A 105 8.87 -9.43 4.54
C ILE A 105 7.38 -9.11 4.57
N SER A 106 7.01 -7.87 4.89
CA SER A 106 5.63 -7.40 4.82
C SER A 106 5.52 -6.25 3.84
N ILE A 107 4.58 -6.37 2.89
CA ILE A 107 4.37 -5.45 1.77
C ILE A 107 2.98 -4.82 1.88
N CYS A 108 2.88 -3.48 1.70
CA CYS A 108 1.62 -2.77 1.53
C CYS A 108 1.45 -2.21 0.11
N HIS A 109 0.23 -1.94 -0.28
CA HIS A 109 -0.07 -1.13 -1.45
C HIS A 109 -0.40 0.30 -1.01
N MET A 110 0.46 1.26 -1.36
CA MET A 110 0.19 2.69 -1.16
C MET A 110 -0.50 3.22 -2.41
N GLU A 111 -1.79 3.49 -2.33
CA GLU A 111 -2.55 3.91 -3.50
C GLU A 111 -2.45 5.41 -3.77
N THR A 112 -2.25 6.21 -2.72
CA THR A 112 -2.25 7.68 -2.80
C THR A 112 -0.85 8.27 -2.66
N PRO A 113 -0.51 9.38 -3.36
CA PRO A 113 0.75 10.06 -3.17
C PRO A 113 0.87 10.65 -1.76
N LEU A 114 2.10 10.75 -1.28
CA LEU A 114 2.47 11.34 0.01
C LEU A 114 3.21 12.66 -0.21
N THR A 115 3.09 13.57 0.77
CA THR A 115 3.82 14.85 0.75
C THR A 115 4.72 15.02 1.97
N SER A 116 5.96 15.37 1.75
CA SER A 116 6.96 15.57 2.81
C SER A 116 6.72 16.83 3.66
N THR A 117 5.86 17.73 3.20
CA THR A 117 5.63 19.05 3.83
C THR A 117 4.22 19.21 4.42
N ASN A 118 3.35 18.23 4.24
CA ASN A 118 1.93 18.28 4.62
C ASN A 118 1.17 19.48 3.99
N THR A 119 1.63 19.96 2.83
CA THR A 119 0.98 21.02 2.07
C THR A 119 0.17 20.48 0.92
N ASN A 120 -0.78 21.24 0.42
CA ASN A 120 -1.62 20.88 -0.72
C ASN A 120 -2.31 19.50 -0.56
N LEU A 121 -2.76 19.22 0.66
CA LEU A 121 -3.42 17.95 1.01
C LEU A 121 -4.74 17.77 0.28
N SER A 122 -5.18 16.51 0.15
CA SER A 122 -6.47 16.13 -0.45
C SER A 122 -7.63 16.99 0.04
N GLN A 123 -8.53 17.39 -0.88
CA GLN A 123 -9.70 18.22 -0.56
C GLN A 123 -10.98 17.36 -0.58
N PRO A 124 -12.00 17.71 0.20
CA PRO A 124 -13.29 17.01 0.19
C PRO A 124 -13.95 17.04 -1.19
N GLY A 125 -14.53 15.90 -1.60
CA GLY A 125 -15.28 15.79 -2.86
C GLY A 125 -14.41 15.75 -4.12
N VAL A 126 -13.10 15.67 -3.98
CA VAL A 126 -12.15 15.57 -5.10
C VAL A 126 -11.32 14.30 -4.93
N LEU A 127 -11.32 13.44 -5.95
CA LEU A 127 -10.52 12.21 -5.99
C LEU A 127 -9.12 12.48 -6.61
N VAL A 128 -8.45 13.51 -6.08
CA VAL A 128 -7.05 13.85 -6.36
C VAL A 128 -6.34 13.93 -5.02
N PHE A 129 -5.58 12.90 -4.73
CA PHE A 129 -5.04 12.68 -3.40
C PHE A 129 -3.71 13.39 -3.16
N ASN A 130 -3.43 13.66 -1.90
CA ASN A 130 -2.13 14.02 -1.35
C ASN A 130 -2.20 13.79 0.16
N THR A 131 -1.41 12.86 0.66
CA THR A 131 -1.51 12.35 2.03
C THR A 131 -0.34 12.84 2.88
N PRO A 132 -0.53 13.14 4.17
CA PRO A 132 0.55 13.46 5.08
C PRO A 132 1.61 12.36 5.17
N HIS A 133 2.89 12.76 5.25
CA HIS A 133 4.04 11.84 5.32
C HIS A 133 4.01 10.90 6.53
N GLU A 134 3.36 11.28 7.61
CA GLU A 134 3.25 10.47 8.84
C GLU A 134 2.55 9.11 8.60
N LEU A 135 1.88 8.94 7.45
CA LEU A 135 1.38 7.63 7.06
C LEU A 135 2.53 6.65 6.77
N ALA A 136 3.63 7.10 6.17
CA ALA A 136 4.80 6.24 5.94
C ALA A 136 5.46 5.82 7.26
N ASP A 137 5.51 6.73 8.25
CA ASP A 137 5.99 6.41 9.60
C ASP A 137 5.10 5.36 10.28
N ALA A 138 3.77 5.52 10.17
CA ALA A 138 2.82 4.57 10.73
C ALA A 138 2.89 3.18 10.05
N VAL A 139 3.10 3.15 8.74
CA VAL A 139 3.35 1.92 7.97
C VAL A 139 4.62 1.23 8.46
N LYS A 140 5.71 1.98 8.66
CA LYS A 140 6.95 1.46 9.24
C LYS A 140 6.73 0.89 10.64
N ASP A 141 6.07 1.66 11.51
CA ASP A 141 5.80 1.27 12.90
C ASP A 141 4.86 0.05 12.99
N ALA A 142 3.95 -0.13 12.03
CA ALA A 142 3.11 -1.32 11.92
C ALA A 142 3.87 -2.59 11.52
N GLY A 143 5.11 -2.45 11.02
CA GLY A 143 6.00 -3.57 10.70
C GLY A 143 6.09 -3.91 9.21
N TYR A 144 5.66 -3.03 8.32
CA TYR A 144 5.90 -3.18 6.88
C TYR A 144 7.38 -2.92 6.56
N ASP A 145 7.95 -3.73 5.69
CA ASP A 145 9.31 -3.59 5.18
C ASP A 145 9.34 -2.77 3.89
N GLY A 146 8.24 -2.76 3.17
CA GLY A 146 8.07 -1.96 1.96
C GLY A 146 6.64 -1.89 1.49
N CYS A 147 6.42 -1.03 0.50
CA CYS A 147 5.15 -0.91 -0.21
C CYS A 147 5.41 -0.88 -1.71
N ASP A 148 4.35 -1.00 -2.49
CA ASP A 148 4.33 -0.51 -3.86
C ASP A 148 3.50 0.77 -3.97
N PHE A 149 3.77 1.57 -5.03
CA PHE A 149 3.07 2.82 -5.36
C PHE A 149 2.83 2.90 -6.87
N ALA A 150 2.44 1.82 -7.51
CA ALA A 150 1.99 1.82 -8.90
C ALA A 150 0.46 1.76 -8.91
N SER A 151 -0.22 2.90 -9.08
CA SER A 151 -1.66 3.02 -9.02
C SER A 151 -2.21 4.04 -10.02
N ASN A 152 -3.54 4.09 -10.19
CA ASN A 152 -4.24 5.14 -10.94
C ASN A 152 -4.12 6.52 -10.27
N HIS A 153 -3.63 6.62 -9.04
CA HIS A 153 -3.36 7.87 -8.33
C HIS A 153 -1.89 8.28 -8.32
N THR A 154 -1.01 7.54 -9.02
CA THR A 154 0.42 7.85 -9.08
C THR A 154 0.68 9.28 -9.58
N TRP A 155 -0.12 9.79 -10.50
CA TRP A 155 0.06 11.11 -11.11
C TRP A 155 -0.82 12.22 -10.52
N ASP A 156 -1.53 12.01 -9.43
CA ASP A 156 -2.44 12.99 -8.81
C ASP A 156 -1.77 14.33 -8.49
N ARG A 157 -0.48 14.34 -8.27
CA ARG A 157 0.35 15.54 -7.99
C ARG A 157 1.48 15.73 -9.00
N GLY A 158 1.34 15.13 -10.18
CA GLY A 158 2.34 15.21 -11.24
C GLY A 158 3.69 14.62 -10.84
N LEU A 159 4.74 14.97 -11.60
CA LEU A 159 6.09 14.48 -11.36
C LEU A 159 6.61 14.86 -9.97
N ALA A 160 6.32 16.08 -9.51
CA ALA A 160 6.75 16.54 -8.20
C ALA A 160 6.13 15.71 -7.07
N GLY A 161 4.85 15.32 -7.18
CA GLY A 161 4.19 14.47 -6.20
C GLY A 161 4.73 13.03 -6.19
N LEU A 162 5.03 12.46 -7.36
CA LEU A 162 5.69 11.16 -7.46
C LEU A 162 7.07 11.20 -6.78
N GLN A 163 7.88 12.21 -7.10
CA GLN A 163 9.22 12.38 -6.51
C GLN A 163 9.17 12.63 -5.00
N ASP A 164 8.18 13.40 -4.52
CA ASP A 164 8.00 13.66 -3.09
C ASP A 164 7.55 12.37 -2.35
N THR A 165 6.67 11.57 -2.95
CA THR A 165 6.28 10.27 -2.41
C THR A 165 7.48 9.33 -2.26
N ILE A 166 8.33 9.23 -3.30
CA ILE A 166 9.58 8.43 -3.25
C ILE A 166 10.47 8.89 -2.10
N LYS A 167 10.66 10.20 -1.95
CA LYS A 167 11.46 10.80 -0.88
C LYS A 167 10.89 10.52 0.51
N VAL A 168 9.56 10.57 0.66
CA VAL A 168 8.90 10.26 1.95
C VAL A 168 9.18 8.82 2.37
N PHE A 169 9.04 7.85 1.46
CA PHE A 169 9.34 6.46 1.75
C PHE A 169 10.82 6.22 2.09
N ASP A 170 11.74 6.85 1.35
CA ASP A 170 13.17 6.80 1.64
C ASP A 170 13.49 7.34 3.03
N THR A 171 12.90 8.50 3.38
CA THR A 171 13.07 9.12 4.69
C THR A 171 12.53 8.26 5.84
N ALA A 172 11.38 7.62 5.65
CA ALA A 172 10.78 6.69 6.62
C ALA A 172 11.54 5.37 6.73
N GLY A 173 12.44 5.08 5.80
CA GLY A 173 13.16 3.81 5.73
C GLY A 173 12.24 2.63 5.40
N VAL A 174 11.19 2.86 4.60
CA VAL A 174 10.30 1.86 4.01
C VAL A 174 10.66 1.71 2.55
N LYS A 175 10.95 0.49 2.10
CA LYS A 175 11.31 0.23 0.71
C LYS A 175 10.12 0.45 -0.22
N LEU A 176 10.37 0.87 -1.46
CA LEU A 176 9.32 1.21 -2.40
C LEU A 176 9.57 0.57 -3.77
N ALA A 177 8.59 -0.18 -4.28
CA ALA A 177 8.49 -0.58 -5.69
C ALA A 177 7.48 0.35 -6.38
N ALA A 178 7.90 1.10 -7.40
CA ALA A 178 7.07 2.17 -7.97
C ALA A 178 7.52 2.56 -9.39
N PRO A 179 6.69 3.34 -10.12
CA PRO A 179 7.18 4.14 -11.23
C PRO A 179 8.31 5.06 -10.77
N GLY A 180 9.34 5.22 -11.57
CA GLY A 180 10.52 6.00 -11.21
C GLY A 180 10.34 7.51 -11.37
N GLY A 181 11.05 8.26 -10.56
CA GLY A 181 11.00 9.73 -10.55
C GLY A 181 11.80 10.41 -11.68
N SER A 182 12.45 9.66 -12.57
CA SER A 182 13.27 10.22 -13.66
C SER A 182 13.49 9.22 -14.80
N ALA A 183 13.88 9.72 -15.97
CA ALA A 183 14.22 8.88 -17.12
C ALA A 183 15.46 7.98 -16.89
N THR A 184 16.36 8.38 -16.00
CA THR A 184 17.55 7.58 -15.63
C THR A 184 17.20 6.47 -14.62
N THR A 185 16.07 6.59 -13.96
CA THR A 185 15.52 5.59 -13.05
C THR A 185 14.03 5.47 -13.38
N PRO A 186 13.68 4.80 -14.48
CA PRO A 186 12.31 4.77 -15.00
C PRO A 186 11.35 3.99 -14.10
N ARG A 187 11.90 3.09 -13.27
CA ARG A 187 11.16 2.27 -12.31
C ARG A 187 12.03 1.96 -11.09
N LEU A 188 11.42 1.89 -9.94
CA LEU A 188 12.03 1.41 -8.71
C LEU A 188 11.72 -0.07 -8.54
N VAL A 189 12.74 -0.92 -8.66
CA VAL A 189 12.70 -2.33 -8.29
C VAL A 189 13.31 -2.45 -6.91
N THR A 190 12.58 -3.03 -5.99
CA THR A 190 13.04 -3.17 -4.60
C THR A 190 13.50 -4.59 -4.33
N THR A 191 14.65 -4.75 -3.66
CA THR A 191 15.15 -6.05 -3.21
C THR A 191 15.19 -6.07 -1.69
N TYR A 192 14.63 -7.13 -1.12
CA TYR A 192 14.73 -7.48 0.29
C TYR A 192 15.76 -8.60 0.44
N ASP A 193 16.57 -8.55 1.51
CA ASP A 193 17.48 -9.63 1.88
C ASP A 193 17.10 -10.10 3.29
N VAL A 194 16.68 -11.34 3.39
CA VAL A 194 16.30 -11.97 4.64
C VAL A 194 17.09 -13.25 4.81
N ASN A 195 18.07 -13.22 5.72
CA ASN A 195 18.92 -14.36 6.01
C ASN A 195 19.60 -14.96 4.75
N GLY A 196 19.96 -14.10 3.79
CA GLY A 196 20.60 -14.47 2.54
C GLY A 196 19.62 -14.89 1.44
N VAL A 197 18.30 -14.90 1.70
CA VAL A 197 17.27 -15.07 0.67
C VAL A 197 16.88 -13.71 0.12
N LYS A 198 17.08 -13.49 -1.17
CA LYS A 198 16.80 -12.24 -1.85
C LYS A 198 15.46 -12.29 -2.56
N VAL A 199 14.57 -11.34 -2.26
CA VAL A 199 13.26 -11.20 -2.90
C VAL A 199 13.20 -9.87 -3.64
N ALA A 200 13.03 -9.90 -4.95
CA ALA A 200 12.76 -8.71 -5.74
C ALA A 200 11.25 -8.42 -5.77
N HIS A 201 10.89 -7.16 -5.66
CA HIS A 201 9.52 -6.67 -5.74
C HIS A 201 9.39 -5.68 -6.89
N LEU A 202 8.52 -5.99 -7.83
CA LEU A 202 8.16 -5.17 -8.98
C LEU A 202 6.70 -4.73 -8.85
N ALA A 203 6.38 -3.53 -9.39
CA ALA A 203 5.02 -3.00 -9.34
C ALA A 203 4.59 -2.42 -10.69
N PHE A 204 3.36 -2.73 -11.09
CA PHE A 204 2.74 -2.28 -12.33
C PHE A 204 1.30 -1.85 -12.12
N THR A 205 0.84 -0.88 -12.91
CA THR A 205 -0.53 -0.38 -12.87
C THR A 205 -1.17 -0.40 -14.26
N TYR A 206 -2.50 -0.36 -14.30
CA TYR A 206 -3.27 -0.28 -15.55
C TYR A 206 -3.29 1.14 -16.14
N THR A 207 -3.06 2.16 -15.33
CA THR A 207 -2.95 3.58 -15.67
C THR A 207 -2.26 4.31 -14.50
N ILE A 208 -1.76 5.53 -14.75
CA ILE A 208 -1.26 6.43 -13.69
C ILE A 208 -2.21 7.58 -13.38
N TYR A 209 -3.32 7.67 -14.10
CA TYR A 209 -4.37 8.66 -13.91
C TYR A 209 -5.61 8.01 -13.32
N ASN A 210 -6.41 8.76 -12.57
CA ASN A 210 -7.74 8.31 -12.15
C ASN A 210 -8.69 8.26 -13.36
N ASP A 211 -8.48 7.31 -14.25
CA ASP A 211 -9.12 7.14 -15.55
C ASP A 211 -9.72 5.72 -15.68
N TRP A 212 -10.69 5.55 -16.56
CA TRP A 212 -11.38 4.28 -16.74
C TRP A 212 -10.58 3.33 -17.64
N GLY A 213 -10.45 2.10 -17.18
CA GLY A 213 -9.90 0.97 -17.93
C GLY A 213 -8.41 1.06 -18.23
N PRO A 214 -7.81 -0.05 -18.68
CA PRO A 214 -6.40 -0.10 -19.02
C PRO A 214 -6.06 0.88 -20.15
N ASN A 215 -5.00 1.65 -19.97
CA ASN A 215 -4.49 2.55 -21.01
C ASN A 215 -2.97 2.71 -20.93
N THR A 216 -2.40 3.34 -21.96
CA THR A 216 -0.96 3.58 -22.11
C THR A 216 -0.60 5.07 -22.07
N LYS A 217 -1.52 5.91 -21.54
CA LYS A 217 -1.30 7.36 -21.46
C LYS A 217 -0.20 7.66 -20.45
N VAL A 218 0.74 8.47 -20.87
CA VAL A 218 1.79 9.04 -20.01
C VAL A 218 1.94 10.53 -20.28
N PRO A 219 2.38 11.33 -19.29
CA PRO A 219 2.62 12.75 -19.52
C PRO A 219 3.84 12.93 -20.46
N PRO A 220 3.80 13.93 -21.37
CA PRO A 220 4.91 14.17 -22.29
C PRO A 220 6.26 14.41 -21.61
N GLU A 221 6.24 15.01 -20.40
CA GLU A 221 7.43 15.27 -19.59
C GLU A 221 7.99 14.05 -18.87
N ALA A 222 7.23 12.93 -18.80
CA ALA A 222 7.64 11.70 -18.12
C ALA A 222 7.28 10.43 -18.93
N PRO A 223 7.76 10.30 -20.19
CA PRO A 223 7.39 9.18 -21.05
C PRO A 223 7.87 7.82 -20.52
N TRP A 224 8.88 7.79 -19.66
CA TRP A 224 9.39 6.57 -19.02
C TRP A 224 8.38 5.88 -18.10
N LEU A 225 7.34 6.59 -17.63
CA LEU A 225 6.29 6.01 -16.80
C LEU A 225 5.51 4.90 -17.52
N GLY A 226 5.56 4.88 -18.86
CA GLY A 226 5.05 3.78 -19.68
C GLY A 226 5.64 2.42 -19.32
N GLU A 227 6.85 2.37 -18.77
CA GLU A 227 7.49 1.13 -18.33
C GLU A 227 6.81 0.50 -17.10
N SER A 228 6.01 1.26 -16.34
CA SER A 228 5.23 0.76 -15.20
C SER A 228 3.76 0.49 -15.55
N LEU A 229 3.36 0.73 -16.80
CA LEU A 229 2.01 0.44 -17.29
C LEU A 229 1.95 -0.97 -17.86
N TRP A 230 1.27 -1.91 -17.18
CA TRP A 230 1.15 -3.28 -17.69
C TRP A 230 0.50 -3.37 -19.08
N PRO A 231 -0.44 -2.47 -19.49
CA PRO A 231 -0.95 -2.48 -20.86
C PRO A 231 0.09 -2.05 -21.93
N ALA A 232 1.11 -1.28 -21.54
CA ALA A 232 2.18 -0.85 -22.44
C ALA A 232 3.28 -1.92 -22.56
N VAL A 233 3.73 -2.48 -21.44
CA VAL A 233 4.83 -3.45 -21.43
C VAL A 233 4.36 -4.88 -21.69
N ASN A 234 3.09 -5.18 -21.51
CA ASN A 234 2.47 -6.51 -21.60
C ASN A 234 3.11 -7.53 -20.66
N SER A 235 2.62 -8.77 -20.69
CA SER A 235 3.18 -9.86 -19.87
C SER A 235 4.65 -10.11 -20.17
N GLU A 236 5.06 -9.98 -21.44
CA GLU A 236 6.44 -10.19 -21.90
C GLU A 236 7.41 -9.19 -21.27
N GLY A 237 7.00 -7.92 -21.17
CA GLY A 237 7.81 -6.88 -20.51
C GLY A 237 7.96 -7.15 -19.01
N ILE A 238 6.88 -7.54 -18.33
CA ILE A 238 6.93 -7.90 -16.91
C ILE A 238 7.84 -9.12 -16.67
N ILE A 239 7.71 -10.15 -17.51
CA ILE A 239 8.57 -11.35 -17.45
C ILE A 239 10.03 -11.00 -17.71
N ARG A 240 10.33 -10.14 -18.70
CA ARG A 240 11.69 -9.65 -18.97
C ARG A 240 12.29 -9.01 -17.70
N ASP A 241 11.53 -8.17 -17.02
CA ASP A 241 12.00 -7.48 -15.84
C ASP A 241 12.16 -8.42 -14.64
N ALA A 242 11.26 -9.40 -14.48
CA ALA A 242 11.41 -10.45 -13.50
C ALA A 242 12.65 -11.31 -13.75
N LYS A 243 12.93 -11.66 -15.02
CA LYS A 243 14.12 -12.37 -15.43
C LYS A 243 15.39 -11.57 -15.14
N GLN A 244 15.36 -10.24 -15.36
CA GLN A 244 16.48 -9.38 -15.00
C GLN A 244 16.71 -9.39 -13.48
N ALA A 245 15.65 -9.27 -12.68
CA ALA A 245 15.77 -9.35 -11.22
C ALA A 245 16.36 -10.69 -10.74
N LYS A 246 16.01 -11.81 -11.40
CA LYS A 246 16.65 -13.12 -11.14
C LYS A 246 18.13 -13.10 -11.53
N ALA A 247 18.48 -12.51 -12.67
CA ALA A 247 19.87 -12.37 -13.13
C ALA A 247 20.71 -11.50 -12.17
N ASP A 248 20.07 -10.50 -11.55
CA ASP A 248 20.69 -9.63 -10.54
C ASP A 248 20.77 -10.31 -9.15
N GLY A 249 20.37 -11.57 -9.06
CA GLY A 249 20.55 -12.43 -7.90
C GLY A 249 19.34 -12.57 -6.98
N ALA A 250 18.13 -12.24 -7.43
CA ALA A 250 16.93 -12.52 -6.66
C ALA A 250 16.59 -14.01 -6.68
N ASP A 251 16.34 -14.59 -5.50
CA ASP A 251 15.85 -15.96 -5.34
C ASP A 251 14.37 -16.06 -5.71
N PHE A 252 13.60 -15.04 -5.36
CA PHE A 252 12.17 -14.95 -5.63
C PHE A 252 11.81 -13.57 -6.20
N VAL A 253 10.76 -13.53 -7.03
CA VAL A 253 10.19 -12.30 -7.58
C VAL A 253 8.71 -12.21 -7.25
N VAL A 254 8.34 -11.12 -6.58
CA VAL A 254 6.96 -10.74 -6.27
C VAL A 254 6.56 -9.61 -7.21
N VAL A 255 5.38 -9.71 -7.82
CA VAL A 255 4.83 -8.69 -8.71
C VAL A 255 3.53 -8.15 -8.11
N SER A 256 3.51 -6.87 -7.76
CA SER A 256 2.29 -6.14 -7.43
C SER A 256 1.62 -5.65 -8.70
N MET A 257 0.31 -5.89 -8.83
CA MET A 257 -0.50 -5.54 -9.98
C MET A 257 -1.71 -4.72 -9.55
N HIS A 258 -1.72 -3.46 -9.92
CA HIS A 258 -2.88 -2.58 -9.75
C HIS A 258 -3.74 -2.68 -11.00
N TRP A 259 -4.84 -3.45 -10.94
CA TRP A 259 -5.58 -3.93 -12.10
C TRP A 259 -7.02 -4.33 -11.78
N GLY A 260 -7.78 -4.72 -12.81
CA GLY A 260 -9.15 -5.21 -12.68
C GLY A 260 -10.19 -4.12 -12.88
N GLN A 261 -11.38 -4.36 -12.37
CA GLN A 261 -12.49 -3.41 -12.41
C GLN A 261 -12.97 -3.14 -10.98
N GLU A 262 -13.08 -1.87 -10.63
CA GLU A 262 -13.56 -1.45 -9.31
C GLU A 262 -14.91 -2.10 -8.97
N TYR A 263 -15.03 -2.55 -7.73
CA TYR A 263 -16.24 -3.07 -7.10
C TYR A 263 -16.79 -4.38 -7.70
N VAL A 264 -15.98 -5.10 -8.49
CA VAL A 264 -16.34 -6.40 -9.08
C VAL A 264 -15.60 -7.54 -8.36
N ASP A 265 -16.35 -8.61 -7.98
CA ASP A 265 -15.77 -9.77 -7.28
C ASP A 265 -14.98 -10.69 -8.22
N ASP A 266 -15.48 -10.91 -9.45
CA ASP A 266 -14.84 -11.78 -10.43
C ASP A 266 -13.62 -11.10 -11.04
N PRO A 267 -12.49 -11.81 -11.18
CA PRO A 267 -11.35 -11.31 -11.94
C PRO A 267 -11.73 -11.10 -13.42
N THR A 268 -11.25 -10.01 -14.00
CA THR A 268 -11.45 -9.74 -15.44
C THR A 268 -10.66 -10.73 -16.30
N GLU A 269 -11.02 -10.81 -17.59
CA GLU A 269 -10.28 -11.62 -18.57
C GLU A 269 -8.81 -11.20 -18.64
N ASP A 270 -8.52 -9.89 -18.57
CA ASP A 270 -7.15 -9.40 -18.54
C ASP A 270 -6.39 -9.84 -17.30
N GLN A 271 -7.00 -9.77 -16.11
CA GLN A 271 -6.38 -10.27 -14.88
C GLN A 271 -6.02 -11.75 -15.00
N THR A 272 -6.94 -12.57 -15.47
CA THR A 272 -6.72 -14.02 -15.62
C THR A 272 -5.69 -14.36 -16.69
N ARG A 273 -5.72 -13.67 -17.83
CA ARG A 273 -4.76 -13.83 -18.94
C ARG A 273 -3.34 -13.46 -18.51
N VAL A 274 -3.18 -12.27 -17.93
CA VAL A 274 -1.87 -11.77 -17.49
C VAL A 274 -1.32 -12.62 -16.34
N ALA A 275 -2.13 -12.94 -15.32
CA ALA A 275 -1.70 -13.83 -14.23
C ALA A 275 -1.21 -15.17 -14.74
N THR A 276 -1.94 -15.77 -15.70
CA THR A 276 -1.56 -17.05 -16.30
C THR A 276 -0.21 -16.95 -16.99
N ALA A 277 0.00 -15.94 -17.83
CA ALA A 277 1.27 -15.76 -18.53
C ALA A 277 2.44 -15.55 -17.55
N LEU A 278 2.26 -14.71 -16.54
CA LEU A 278 3.30 -14.41 -15.56
C LEU A 278 3.68 -15.63 -14.73
N LEU A 279 2.70 -16.38 -14.19
CA LEU A 279 2.97 -17.52 -13.31
C LEU A 279 3.37 -18.79 -14.05
N GLN A 280 3.14 -18.88 -15.37
CA GLN A 280 3.75 -19.91 -16.21
C GLN A 280 5.25 -19.67 -16.42
N SER A 281 5.71 -18.41 -16.36
CA SER A 281 7.14 -18.08 -16.40
C SER A 281 7.86 -18.61 -15.15
N PRO A 282 9.09 -19.14 -15.26
CA PRO A 282 9.91 -19.50 -14.10
C PRO A 282 10.38 -18.29 -13.28
N ASP A 283 10.27 -17.08 -13.83
CA ASP A 283 10.87 -15.88 -13.27
C ASP A 283 9.95 -15.12 -12.30
N VAL A 284 8.64 -15.37 -12.31
CA VAL A 284 7.66 -14.76 -11.39
C VAL A 284 7.17 -15.81 -10.39
N ASP A 285 7.17 -15.50 -9.10
CA ASP A 285 6.87 -16.47 -8.04
C ASP A 285 5.58 -16.15 -7.26
N LEU A 286 5.12 -14.90 -7.26
CA LEU A 286 3.91 -14.46 -6.55
C LEU A 286 3.32 -13.21 -7.24
N ILE A 287 1.99 -13.13 -7.33
CA ILE A 287 1.26 -11.93 -7.77
C ILE A 287 0.33 -11.45 -6.65
N LEU A 288 0.44 -10.15 -6.35
CA LEU A 288 -0.39 -9.42 -5.39
C LEU A 288 -1.22 -8.37 -6.13
N GLY A 289 -2.55 -8.55 -6.16
CA GLY A 289 -3.49 -7.67 -6.87
C GLY A 289 -4.17 -6.65 -5.97
N THR A 290 -4.38 -5.44 -6.50
CA THR A 290 -4.98 -4.28 -5.83
C THR A 290 -5.89 -3.51 -6.80
N HIS A 291 -6.46 -2.37 -6.44
CA HIS A 291 -7.33 -1.48 -7.23
C HIS A 291 -8.83 -1.72 -7.07
N VAL A 292 -9.30 -2.96 -7.12
CA VAL A 292 -10.74 -3.25 -7.24
C VAL A 292 -11.56 -2.84 -6.01
N HIS A 293 -10.89 -2.42 -4.92
CA HIS A 293 -11.46 -1.99 -3.64
C HIS A 293 -12.33 -3.06 -2.96
N ARG A 294 -12.14 -4.32 -3.36
CA ARG A 294 -12.80 -5.50 -2.82
C ARG A 294 -11.81 -6.65 -2.79
N VAL A 295 -12.04 -7.58 -1.89
CA VAL A 295 -11.33 -8.85 -1.97
C VAL A 295 -11.84 -9.60 -3.21
N GLN A 296 -10.93 -10.02 -4.08
CA GLN A 296 -11.18 -10.92 -5.19
C GLN A 296 -10.63 -12.31 -4.87
N PRO A 297 -10.99 -13.33 -5.65
CA PRO A 297 -10.47 -14.69 -5.46
C PRO A 297 -8.95 -14.76 -5.51
N CYS A 298 -8.43 -15.88 -5.07
CA CYS A 298 -7.08 -16.31 -5.38
C CYS A 298 -7.09 -17.57 -6.24
N SER A 299 -5.95 -17.80 -6.92
CA SER A 299 -5.69 -19.01 -7.69
C SER A 299 -4.27 -19.50 -7.48
N VAL A 300 -4.05 -20.79 -7.70
CA VAL A 300 -2.72 -21.37 -7.86
C VAL A 300 -2.53 -21.78 -9.32
N ILE A 301 -1.54 -21.17 -9.96
CA ILE A 301 -1.16 -21.41 -11.36
C ILE A 301 0.28 -21.89 -11.36
N ASN A 302 0.55 -23.05 -11.92
CA ASN A 302 1.89 -23.65 -11.94
C ASN A 302 2.54 -23.75 -10.55
N GLY A 303 1.74 -24.01 -9.50
CA GLY A 303 2.18 -24.11 -8.10
C GLY A 303 2.46 -22.78 -7.41
N LYS A 304 2.13 -21.63 -8.01
CA LYS A 304 2.37 -20.28 -7.52
C LYS A 304 1.06 -19.51 -7.34
N TYR A 305 0.98 -18.68 -6.31
CA TYR A 305 -0.23 -17.95 -5.96
C TYR A 305 -0.38 -16.64 -6.75
N VAL A 306 -1.62 -16.36 -7.13
CA VAL A 306 -2.12 -15.02 -7.43
C VAL A 306 -3.29 -14.70 -6.50
N PHE A 307 -3.23 -13.56 -5.85
CA PHE A 307 -4.36 -12.91 -5.19
C PHE A 307 -4.82 -11.80 -6.12
N TYR A 308 -5.99 -11.94 -6.74
CA TYR A 308 -6.43 -10.99 -7.78
C TYR A 308 -6.77 -9.61 -7.22
N GLY A 309 -7.30 -9.54 -6.00
CA GLY A 309 -7.57 -8.30 -5.28
C GLY A 309 -7.53 -8.51 -3.78
N LEU A 310 -6.72 -7.72 -3.06
CA LEU A 310 -6.57 -7.80 -1.60
C LEU A 310 -7.58 -6.90 -0.86
N GLY A 311 -8.38 -6.10 -1.58
CA GLY A 311 -9.39 -5.20 -1.02
C GLY A 311 -8.82 -4.01 -0.27
N ASN A 312 -9.68 -3.23 0.38
CA ASN A 312 -9.29 -2.05 1.14
C ASN A 312 -8.73 -2.44 2.52
N PHE A 313 -7.46 -2.11 2.76
CA PHE A 313 -6.85 -2.29 4.07
C PHE A 313 -7.04 -1.05 4.96
N LEU A 314 -6.92 0.16 4.39
CA LEU A 314 -7.25 1.43 5.03
C LEU A 314 -8.02 2.32 4.04
N SER A 315 -9.29 2.60 4.32
CA SER A 315 -10.14 3.38 3.42
C SER A 315 -11.33 3.98 4.17
N ASN A 316 -11.98 5.00 3.56
CA ASN A 316 -13.27 5.54 4.02
C ASN A 316 -14.45 5.07 3.16
N GLN A 317 -14.23 4.13 2.23
CA GLN A 317 -15.29 3.64 1.35
C GLN A 317 -16.31 2.80 2.13
N SER A 318 -17.61 3.15 2.01
CA SER A 318 -18.71 2.47 2.68
C SER A 318 -20.06 2.97 2.15
N PRO A 319 -21.12 2.16 2.18
CA PRO A 319 -22.48 2.62 1.87
C PRO A 319 -22.97 3.78 2.75
N SER A 320 -22.42 3.96 3.94
CA SER A 320 -22.75 5.09 4.81
C SER A 320 -22.10 6.41 4.39
N VAL A 321 -21.08 6.34 3.54
CA VAL A 321 -20.35 7.49 2.99
C VAL A 321 -20.86 7.82 1.60
N ASP A 322 -21.06 6.81 0.77
CA ASP A 322 -21.62 6.89 -0.57
C ASP A 322 -22.56 5.70 -0.79
N ALA A 323 -23.84 5.98 -1.04
CA ALA A 323 -24.88 4.96 -1.20
C ALA A 323 -24.69 4.07 -2.45
N SER A 324 -23.83 4.44 -3.38
CA SER A 324 -23.46 3.61 -4.53
C SER A 324 -22.46 2.49 -4.16
N LEU A 325 -21.77 2.64 -3.03
CA LEU A 325 -20.82 1.64 -2.53
C LEU A 325 -21.55 0.52 -1.78
N ILE A 326 -20.82 -0.57 -1.58
CA ILE A 326 -21.32 -1.78 -0.92
C ILE A 326 -20.51 -2.08 0.34
N PRO A 327 -21.04 -2.88 1.30
CA PRO A 327 -20.33 -3.15 2.56
C PRO A 327 -18.94 -3.77 2.39
N GLN A 328 -18.69 -4.48 1.29
CA GLN A 328 -17.42 -5.13 1.00
C GLN A 328 -16.27 -4.14 0.79
N THR A 329 -16.56 -2.87 0.48
CA THR A 329 -15.52 -1.83 0.35
C THR A 329 -14.87 -1.43 1.69
N GLN A 330 -15.38 -1.92 2.82
CA GLN A 330 -14.74 -1.81 4.14
C GLN A 330 -13.89 -3.04 4.48
N GLU A 331 -13.81 -4.03 3.60
CA GLU A 331 -13.18 -5.32 3.85
C GLU A 331 -11.91 -5.47 3.04
N GLY A 332 -10.90 -6.04 3.67
CA GLY A 332 -9.64 -6.40 3.07
C GLY A 332 -9.14 -7.73 3.59
N VAL A 333 -7.97 -8.13 3.14
CA VAL A 333 -7.30 -9.32 3.61
C VAL A 333 -5.80 -9.06 3.76
N HIS A 334 -5.23 -9.57 4.86
CA HIS A 334 -3.79 -9.76 4.95
C HIS A 334 -3.47 -11.21 4.61
N VAL A 335 -2.63 -11.43 3.63
CA VAL A 335 -2.18 -12.76 3.22
C VAL A 335 -0.74 -12.98 3.67
N THR A 336 -0.40 -14.23 3.98
CA THR A 336 0.99 -14.64 4.24
C THR A 336 1.31 -15.81 3.34
N VAL A 337 2.25 -15.60 2.42
CA VAL A 337 2.71 -16.62 1.46
C VAL A 337 4.10 -17.07 1.86
N THR A 338 4.29 -18.37 2.00
CA THR A 338 5.62 -18.97 2.12
C THR A 338 6.11 -19.34 0.74
N LEU A 339 7.30 -18.89 0.39
CA LEU A 339 8.03 -19.29 -0.81
C LEU A 339 9.26 -20.09 -0.38
N GLU A 340 9.46 -21.25 -0.97
CA GLU A 340 10.63 -22.08 -0.73
C GLU A 340 11.04 -22.86 -1.98
N ARG A 341 12.27 -23.33 -2.05
CA ARG A 341 12.73 -24.24 -3.10
C ARG A 341 12.83 -25.64 -2.56
N ASP A 342 12.26 -26.59 -3.28
CA ASP A 342 12.46 -28.00 -2.97
C ASP A 342 13.87 -28.49 -3.37
N ALA A 343 14.17 -29.75 -3.08
CA ALA A 343 15.48 -30.34 -3.38
C ALA A 343 15.83 -30.34 -4.88
N SER A 344 14.85 -30.19 -5.76
CA SER A 344 15.04 -30.07 -7.22
C SER A 344 15.24 -28.62 -7.68
N GLY A 345 15.13 -27.65 -6.76
CA GLY A 345 15.18 -26.21 -7.03
C GLY A 345 13.86 -25.61 -7.52
N LYS A 346 12.78 -26.42 -7.57
CA LYS A 346 11.44 -25.93 -7.94
C LYS A 346 10.86 -25.12 -6.80
N VAL A 347 10.22 -23.99 -7.14
CA VAL A 347 9.49 -23.17 -6.17
C VAL A 347 8.22 -23.88 -5.75
N ILE A 348 8.05 -24.06 -4.45
CA ILE A 348 6.82 -24.46 -3.80
C ILE A 348 6.31 -23.32 -2.95
N SER A 349 4.98 -23.18 -2.90
CA SER A 349 4.36 -22.12 -2.12
C SER A 349 3.17 -22.64 -1.32
N SER A 350 2.94 -22.02 -0.17
CA SER A 350 1.74 -22.19 0.64
C SER A 350 1.28 -20.83 1.14
N ALA A 351 -0.02 -20.68 1.44
CA ALA A 351 -0.56 -19.42 1.85
C ALA A 351 -1.55 -19.58 3.01
N THR A 352 -1.55 -18.56 3.88
CA THR A 352 -2.57 -18.34 4.90
C THR A 352 -3.14 -16.94 4.74
N TYR A 353 -4.29 -16.66 5.35
CA TYR A 353 -4.95 -15.37 5.24
C TYR A 353 -5.62 -14.97 6.55
N GLN A 354 -5.80 -13.66 6.73
CA GLN A 354 -6.58 -13.05 7.80
C GLN A 354 -7.47 -11.97 7.19
N PRO A 355 -8.81 -12.16 7.14
CA PRO A 355 -9.73 -11.10 6.77
C PRO A 355 -9.60 -9.90 7.72
N THR A 356 -9.76 -8.70 7.18
CA THR A 356 -9.71 -7.45 7.93
C THR A 356 -10.92 -6.58 7.61
N LYS A 357 -11.23 -5.66 8.52
CA LYS A 357 -12.27 -4.66 8.33
C LYS A 357 -11.84 -3.32 8.89
N VAL A 358 -12.10 -2.26 8.12
CA VAL A 358 -11.93 -0.87 8.58
C VAL A 358 -13.18 -0.45 9.36
N ASN A 359 -12.97 0.04 10.59
CA ASN A 359 -14.01 0.72 11.37
C ASN A 359 -13.94 2.22 11.06
N LEU A 360 -14.97 2.78 10.44
CA LEU A 360 -15.00 4.20 10.05
C LEU A 360 -14.94 5.18 11.24
N ALA A 361 -15.32 4.73 12.44
CA ALA A 361 -15.06 5.50 13.66
C ALA A 361 -13.56 5.42 14.00
N GLY A 362 -12.79 6.41 13.55
CA GLY A 362 -11.34 6.49 13.75
C GLY A 362 -10.51 5.68 12.75
N HIS A 363 -11.13 5.01 11.79
CA HIS A 363 -10.47 4.23 10.72
C HIS A 363 -9.52 3.13 11.23
N VAL A 364 -9.85 2.52 12.39
CA VAL A 364 -9.06 1.42 12.96
C VAL A 364 -9.28 0.14 12.16
N ILE A 365 -8.20 -0.42 11.65
CA ILE A 365 -8.19 -1.71 10.94
C ILE A 365 -8.25 -2.82 11.98
N THR A 366 -9.19 -3.76 11.82
CA THR A 366 -9.39 -4.85 12.78
C THR A 366 -9.35 -6.20 12.08
N PRO A 367 -8.66 -7.21 12.64
CA PRO A 367 -8.83 -8.58 12.17
C PRO A 367 -10.29 -9.02 12.33
N ALA A 368 -10.87 -9.58 11.27
CA ALA A 368 -12.19 -10.19 11.31
C ALA A 368 -12.05 -11.70 11.49
N THR A 369 -12.70 -12.23 12.52
CA THR A 369 -12.72 -13.66 12.83
C THR A 369 -14.15 -14.18 12.87
N ALA A 370 -14.34 -15.49 12.88
CA ALA A 370 -15.65 -16.11 13.01
C ALA A 370 -16.38 -15.67 14.30
N SER A 371 -15.65 -15.24 15.35
CA SER A 371 -16.23 -14.77 16.61
C SER A 371 -16.41 -13.25 16.67
N SER A 372 -15.48 -12.45 16.13
CA SER A 372 -15.51 -10.99 16.24
C SER A 372 -16.30 -10.30 15.12
N ASN A 373 -16.26 -10.84 13.91
CA ASN A 373 -16.96 -10.33 12.73
C ASN A 373 -17.28 -11.45 11.73
N PRO A 374 -18.24 -12.34 12.05
CA PRO A 374 -18.53 -13.53 11.26
C PRO A 374 -18.91 -13.19 9.82
N THR A 375 -19.69 -12.14 9.60
CA THR A 375 -20.14 -11.75 8.25
C THR A 375 -18.98 -11.39 7.33
N THR A 376 -18.02 -10.60 7.80
CA THR A 376 -16.81 -10.26 7.02
C THR A 376 -15.92 -11.50 6.85
N PHE A 377 -15.72 -12.27 7.92
CA PHE A 377 -14.92 -13.48 7.88
C PHE A 377 -15.42 -14.48 6.83
N ASP A 378 -16.72 -14.81 6.89
CA ASP A 378 -17.34 -15.79 5.98
C ASP A 378 -17.33 -15.29 4.53
N ARG A 379 -17.63 -14.00 4.31
CA ARG A 379 -17.64 -13.40 2.98
C ARG A 379 -16.27 -13.39 2.33
N VAL A 380 -15.26 -12.87 3.01
CA VAL A 380 -13.87 -12.82 2.50
C VAL A 380 -13.34 -14.23 2.26
N THR A 381 -13.59 -15.18 3.18
CA THR A 381 -13.20 -16.57 3.01
C THR A 381 -13.85 -17.20 1.77
N LYS A 382 -15.15 -17.01 1.60
CA LYS A 382 -15.87 -17.51 0.42
C LYS A 382 -15.36 -16.90 -0.88
N THR A 383 -15.11 -15.60 -0.88
CA THR A 383 -14.57 -14.88 -2.06
C THR A 383 -13.19 -15.40 -2.44
N LEU A 384 -12.27 -15.53 -1.50
CA LEU A 384 -10.92 -16.04 -1.77
C LEU A 384 -10.96 -17.44 -2.42
N GLN A 385 -11.91 -18.30 -2.02
CA GLN A 385 -12.04 -19.67 -2.50
C GLN A 385 -12.96 -19.83 -3.71
N MET A 386 -13.51 -18.75 -4.27
CA MET A 386 -14.59 -18.80 -5.27
C MET A 386 -14.20 -19.56 -6.55
N LEU A 387 -12.92 -19.52 -6.96
CA LEU A 387 -12.43 -20.24 -8.13
C LEU A 387 -12.07 -21.72 -7.86
N GLY A 388 -12.14 -22.18 -6.61
CA GLY A 388 -11.95 -23.58 -6.21
C GLY A 388 -10.54 -24.14 -6.35
N ASN A 389 -9.55 -23.36 -6.73
CA ASN A 389 -8.17 -23.77 -6.98
C ASN A 389 -7.13 -22.99 -6.14
N CYS A 390 -7.54 -22.46 -4.99
CA CYS A 390 -6.66 -21.74 -4.07
C CYS A 390 -6.63 -22.46 -2.70
N PRO A 391 -5.72 -23.41 -2.49
CA PRO A 391 -5.56 -24.04 -1.19
C PRO A 391 -4.98 -23.00 -0.21
N LEU A 392 -5.77 -22.66 0.80
CA LEU A 392 -5.37 -21.81 1.89
C LEU A 392 -5.36 -22.68 3.15
N ASP A 393 -4.23 -22.79 3.82
CA ASP A 393 -4.08 -23.57 5.06
C ASP A 393 -4.86 -22.91 6.20
N GLY A 394 -6.18 -22.75 6.06
CA GLY A 394 -7.20 -22.01 6.76
C GLY A 394 -7.18 -22.00 8.29
N LYS A 395 -6.00 -22.02 8.89
CA LYS A 395 -5.81 -21.76 10.31
C LYS A 395 -5.41 -20.30 10.46
N VAL A 396 -6.41 -19.43 10.64
CA VAL A 396 -6.23 -18.22 11.43
C VAL A 396 -5.32 -18.60 12.60
N ALA A 397 -4.15 -17.95 12.71
CA ALA A 397 -3.32 -18.10 13.89
C ALA A 397 -4.15 -17.59 15.09
N THR A 398 -4.95 -18.46 15.68
CA THR A 398 -5.55 -18.20 16.97
C THR A 398 -4.38 -18.14 17.94
N SER A 399 -3.98 -16.91 18.30
CA SER A 399 -3.22 -16.69 19.51
C SER A 399 -4.11 -17.19 20.64
N HIS A 400 -3.93 -18.40 21.09
CA HIS A 400 -4.35 -18.77 22.43
C HIS A 400 -3.55 -17.91 23.39
N PRO A 401 -4.17 -17.14 24.29
CA PRO A 401 -3.46 -16.70 25.46
C PRO A 401 -3.00 -17.98 26.16
N SER A 402 -1.70 -18.18 26.24
CA SER A 402 -1.13 -19.18 27.13
C SER A 402 -1.66 -18.81 28.52
N SER A 403 -2.54 -19.65 29.07
CA SER A 403 -2.85 -19.68 30.49
C SER A 403 -1.52 -19.76 31.24
N LEU A 404 -1.18 -18.68 31.91
CA LEU A 404 -0.22 -18.73 33.00
C LEU A 404 -0.92 -19.46 34.15
N GLU A 405 -0.55 -20.71 34.38
CA GLU A 405 -0.57 -21.30 35.70
C GLU A 405 0.75 -21.00 36.38
#